data_a1555a49b289c3b61e61e259a04fdbde
#
_entry.id   a1555a49b289c3b61e61e259a04fdbde
#
_cell.length_a   1.000
_cell.length_b   1.000
_cell.length_c   1.000
_cell.angle_alpha   90.00
_cell.angle_beta   90.00
_cell.angle_gamma   90.00
#
_symmetry.space_group_name_H-M   'P 1'
#
loop_
_entity.id
_entity.type
_entity.pdbx_description
1 polymer ?
#
loop_
_entity_poly.entity_id
_entity_poly.type
_entity_poly.pdbx_seq_one_letter_code
_entity_poly.pdbx_strand_id
1 'polypeptide(L)'
;MATNDWTKFTITADFNTDVRSIYQAWTTPEGLESWFLRKANFYAIAGRLREPHESILKEDVYEWYWYGFDDSTIEKGEVLEVNSIDSVKFTFSGGSIVTVNVDCKNDLTILELTQENIPEESDPSKNLFIQCQIGWTFYLANLKSIIEGGIDLRNKRLEVGSNFK
;
A
#
# COMPACT_ATOMS: atom_id res chain seq x y z
N MET A 1 25.72 -2.52 20.86
CA MET A 1 25.00 -3.00 19.66
C MET A 1 23.74 -2.19 19.51
N ALA A 2 23.47 -1.69 18.30
CA ALA A 2 22.18 -1.08 18.02
C ALA A 2 21.11 -2.19 18.06
N THR A 3 20.09 -2.03 18.90
CA THR A 3 18.91 -2.88 18.86
C THR A 3 18.09 -2.49 17.63
N ASN A 4 17.68 -3.46 16.82
CA ASN A 4 16.77 -3.20 15.72
C ASN A 4 15.45 -2.62 16.27
N ASP A 5 14.98 -1.57 15.63
CA ASP A 5 13.64 -1.02 15.91
C ASP A 5 12.61 -1.81 15.11
N TRP A 6 11.93 -2.73 15.79
CA TRP A 6 10.89 -3.58 15.20
C TRP A 6 9.54 -2.89 15.07
N THR A 7 9.46 -1.59 15.39
CA THR A 7 8.23 -0.80 15.32
C THR A 7 8.14 0.05 14.06
N LYS A 8 9.24 0.12 13.28
CA LYS A 8 9.33 0.99 12.11
C LYS A 8 10.27 0.44 11.05
N PHE A 9 9.90 0.61 9.78
CA PHE A 9 10.80 0.40 8.65
C PHE A 9 10.51 1.38 7.52
N THR A 10 11.48 1.54 6.64
CA THR A 10 11.37 2.33 5.41
C THR A 10 11.84 1.50 4.23
N ILE A 11 11.07 1.53 3.14
CA ILE A 11 11.39 0.90 1.86
C ILE A 11 11.42 1.99 0.80
N THR A 12 12.44 1.96 -0.04
CA THR A 12 12.58 2.86 -1.19
C THR A 12 12.48 2.08 -2.49
N ALA A 13 11.76 2.61 -3.46
CA ALA A 13 11.64 2.04 -4.81
C ALA A 13 11.77 3.15 -5.86
N ASP A 14 12.36 2.83 -7.00
CA ASP A 14 12.52 3.73 -8.13
C ASP A 14 11.66 3.28 -9.32
N PHE A 15 11.17 4.25 -10.10
CA PHE A 15 10.30 4.02 -11.23
C PHE A 15 10.70 4.91 -12.40
N ASN A 16 10.71 4.33 -13.60
CA ASN A 16 10.91 5.07 -14.84
C ASN A 16 9.58 5.63 -15.35
N THR A 17 9.02 6.57 -14.61
CA THR A 17 7.77 7.26 -14.92
C THR A 17 7.74 8.60 -14.17
N ASP A 18 6.66 9.38 -14.31
CA ASP A 18 6.50 10.64 -13.60
C ASP A 18 5.89 10.46 -12.20
N VAL A 19 6.06 11.47 -11.34
CA VAL A 19 5.55 11.49 -9.97
C VAL A 19 4.03 11.32 -9.94
N ARG A 20 3.31 11.96 -10.87
CA ARG A 20 1.85 11.93 -10.92
C ARG A 20 1.32 10.51 -11.15
N SER A 21 1.93 9.76 -12.05
CA SER A 21 1.52 8.39 -12.35
C SER A 21 1.65 7.49 -11.12
N ILE A 22 2.75 7.60 -10.37
CA ILE A 22 2.95 6.85 -9.12
C ILE A 22 1.96 7.33 -8.06
N TYR A 23 1.78 8.64 -7.90
CA TYR A 23 0.86 9.19 -6.91
C TYR A 23 -0.59 8.75 -7.14
N GLN A 24 -1.05 8.76 -8.39
CA GLN A 24 -2.39 8.27 -8.74
C GLN A 24 -2.57 6.77 -8.47
N ALA A 25 -1.53 5.97 -8.66
CA ALA A 25 -1.55 4.54 -8.34
C ALA A 25 -1.81 4.28 -6.83
N TRP A 26 -1.51 5.23 -5.97
CA TRP A 26 -1.72 5.18 -4.53
C TRP A 26 -2.98 5.86 -4.03
N THR A 27 -3.55 6.79 -4.81
CA THR A 27 -4.57 7.73 -4.32
C THR A 27 -5.89 7.68 -5.07
N THR A 28 -6.12 6.63 -5.85
CA THR A 28 -7.43 6.33 -6.43
C THR A 28 -7.77 4.86 -6.21
N PRO A 29 -9.07 4.50 -6.10
CA PRO A 29 -9.48 3.09 -6.00
C PRO A 29 -8.92 2.23 -7.14
N GLU A 30 -9.14 2.62 -8.39
CA GLU A 30 -8.62 1.86 -9.55
C GLU A 30 -7.09 1.82 -9.60
N GLY A 31 -6.42 2.89 -9.12
CA GLY A 31 -4.97 2.93 -9.01
C GLY A 31 -4.46 1.82 -8.11
N LEU A 32 -4.99 1.70 -6.90
CA LEU A 32 -4.63 0.64 -5.95
C LEU A 32 -5.00 -0.75 -6.46
N GLU A 33 -6.12 -0.89 -7.15
CA GLU A 33 -6.54 -2.18 -7.73
C GLU A 33 -5.63 -2.62 -8.88
N SER A 34 -4.97 -1.70 -9.55
CA SER A 34 -4.08 -2.01 -10.68
C SER A 34 -2.84 -2.82 -10.30
N TRP A 35 -2.35 -2.69 -9.06
CA TRP A 35 -1.09 -3.32 -8.65
C TRP A 35 -1.09 -3.96 -7.27
N PHE A 36 -1.98 -3.54 -6.36
CA PHE A 36 -1.94 -3.88 -4.95
C PHE A 36 -3.13 -4.73 -4.52
N LEU A 37 -4.34 -4.27 -4.77
CA LEU A 37 -5.57 -4.84 -4.23
C LEU A 37 -6.42 -5.53 -5.28
N ARG A 38 -7.24 -6.48 -4.84
CA ARG A 38 -8.34 -7.02 -5.64
C ARG A 38 -9.48 -6.01 -5.72
N LYS A 39 -9.76 -5.32 -4.60
CA LYS A 39 -10.78 -4.28 -4.49
C LYS A 39 -10.41 -3.25 -3.44
N ALA A 40 -10.57 -1.98 -3.78
CA ALA A 40 -10.32 -0.84 -2.92
C ALA A 40 -11.60 -0.01 -2.79
N ASN A 41 -12.30 -0.13 -1.68
CA ASN A 41 -13.44 0.72 -1.37
C ASN A 41 -12.99 1.86 -0.48
N PHE A 42 -13.30 3.10 -0.86
CA PHE A 42 -13.13 4.28 -0.04
C PHE A 42 -14.48 4.97 0.14
N TYR A 43 -14.77 5.34 1.37
CA TYR A 43 -16.00 6.03 1.74
C TYR A 43 -15.67 7.41 2.26
N ALA A 44 -16.26 8.44 1.64
CA ALA A 44 -16.16 9.82 2.12
C ALA A 44 -16.89 9.99 3.47
N ILE A 45 -16.63 11.09 4.18
CA ILE A 45 -17.19 11.39 5.51
C ILE A 45 -18.71 11.14 5.58
N ALA A 46 -19.46 11.48 4.52
CA ALA A 46 -20.90 11.26 4.45
C ALA A 46 -21.31 9.81 4.12
N GLY A 47 -20.35 8.88 4.06
CA GLY A 47 -20.61 7.47 3.75
C GLY A 47 -20.76 7.14 2.27
N ARG A 48 -20.54 8.11 1.37
CA ARG A 48 -20.59 7.89 -0.08
C ARG A 48 -19.35 7.13 -0.55
N LEU A 49 -19.57 6.04 -1.29
CA LEU A 49 -18.49 5.31 -1.95
C LEU A 49 -17.85 6.18 -3.04
N ARG A 50 -16.52 6.26 -3.04
CA ARG A 50 -15.79 6.97 -4.09
C ARG A 50 -15.79 6.18 -5.39
N GLU A 51 -15.88 6.92 -6.49
CA GLU A 51 -15.78 6.35 -7.83
C GLU A 51 -14.37 5.82 -8.13
N PRO A 52 -14.20 4.87 -9.05
CA PRO A 52 -12.91 4.21 -9.31
C PRO A 52 -11.73 5.16 -9.58
N HIS A 53 -11.96 6.25 -10.30
CA HIS A 53 -10.93 7.23 -10.68
C HIS A 53 -10.91 8.49 -9.80
N GLU A 54 -11.75 8.52 -8.77
CA GLU A 54 -11.83 9.66 -7.85
C GLU A 54 -10.68 9.63 -6.86
N SER A 55 -10.03 10.79 -6.65
CA SER A 55 -8.96 10.90 -5.65
C SER A 55 -9.49 10.74 -4.23
N ILE A 56 -8.78 9.97 -3.42
CA ILE A 56 -9.08 9.87 -1.99
C ILE A 56 -8.75 11.18 -1.28
N LEU A 57 -9.44 11.43 -0.18
CA LEU A 57 -9.26 12.63 0.63
C LEU A 57 -9.02 12.24 2.10
N LYS A 58 -8.50 13.20 2.86
CA LYS A 58 -8.37 13.07 4.30
C LYS A 58 -9.72 12.71 4.95
N GLU A 59 -9.66 11.83 5.93
CA GLU A 59 -10.81 11.30 6.67
C GLU A 59 -11.69 10.32 5.87
N ASP A 60 -11.30 9.94 4.64
CA ASP A 60 -11.90 8.80 3.98
C ASP A 60 -11.57 7.53 4.79
N VAL A 61 -12.54 6.67 4.97
CA VAL A 61 -12.33 5.33 5.51
C VAL A 61 -12.31 4.31 4.40
N TYR A 62 -11.53 3.25 4.58
CA TYR A 62 -11.38 2.27 3.54
C TYR A 62 -11.67 0.84 4.00
N GLU A 63 -12.03 0.00 3.00
CA GLU A 63 -12.10 -1.45 3.09
C GLU A 63 -11.34 -2.02 1.89
N TRP A 64 -10.27 -2.76 2.18
CA TRP A 64 -9.38 -3.34 1.19
C TRP A 64 -9.44 -4.86 1.18
N TYR A 65 -9.43 -5.43 -0.02
CA TYR A 65 -9.48 -6.87 -0.27
C TYR A 65 -8.31 -7.28 -1.16
N TRP A 66 -7.72 -8.44 -0.89
CA TRP A 66 -6.58 -8.95 -1.65
C TRP A 66 -6.94 -10.19 -2.47
N TYR A 67 -6.19 -10.43 -3.53
CA TYR A 67 -6.18 -11.71 -4.18
C TYR A 67 -5.59 -12.78 -3.25
N GLY A 68 -6.11 -14.02 -3.33
CA GLY A 68 -5.69 -15.12 -2.49
C GLY A 68 -6.43 -15.23 -1.15
N PHE A 69 -7.31 -14.29 -0.86
CA PHE A 69 -8.17 -14.29 0.33
C PHE A 69 -9.64 -14.13 -0.06
N ASP A 70 -10.53 -14.71 0.75
CA ASP A 70 -11.97 -14.49 0.60
C ASP A 70 -12.41 -13.13 1.16
N ASP A 71 -13.69 -12.79 1.00
CA ASP A 71 -14.25 -11.50 1.40
C ASP A 71 -14.39 -11.34 2.93
N SER A 72 -14.08 -12.35 3.72
CA SER A 72 -14.00 -12.23 5.19
C SER A 72 -12.70 -11.61 5.66
N THR A 73 -11.67 -11.62 4.82
CA THR A 73 -10.38 -11.00 5.10
C THR A 73 -10.38 -9.58 4.53
N ILE A 74 -10.66 -8.61 5.39
CA ILE A 74 -10.77 -7.20 5.04
C ILE A 74 -9.79 -6.39 5.90
N GLU A 75 -8.96 -5.58 5.26
CA GLU A 75 -8.22 -4.52 5.97
C GLU A 75 -9.06 -3.26 5.99
N LYS A 76 -9.22 -2.66 7.16
CA LYS A 76 -9.98 -1.42 7.36
C LYS A 76 -9.07 -0.36 7.96
N GLY A 77 -9.23 0.85 7.49
CA GLY A 77 -8.45 1.97 8.00
C GLY A 77 -8.98 3.32 7.53
N GLU A 78 -8.15 4.32 7.71
CA GLU A 78 -8.50 5.72 7.50
C GLU A 78 -7.35 6.45 6.81
N VAL A 79 -7.69 7.36 5.89
CA VAL A 79 -6.75 8.29 5.27
C VAL A 79 -6.50 9.45 6.22
N LEU A 80 -5.28 9.55 6.75
CA LEU A 80 -4.90 10.56 7.74
C LEU A 80 -4.52 11.89 7.09
N GLU A 81 -3.75 11.82 6.00
CA GLU A 81 -3.28 13.00 5.27
C GLU A 81 -3.13 12.68 3.79
N VAL A 82 -3.44 13.65 2.97
CA VAL A 82 -3.20 13.62 1.52
C VAL A 82 -3.03 15.04 1.04
N ASN A 83 -1.93 15.32 0.30
CA ASN A 83 -1.64 16.66 -0.20
C ASN A 83 -2.01 16.88 -1.68
N SER A 84 -2.53 15.85 -2.33
CA SER A 84 -2.92 15.83 -3.75
C SER A 84 -1.77 16.06 -4.75
N ILE A 85 -0.53 15.91 -4.32
CA ILE A 85 0.69 16.13 -5.11
C ILE A 85 1.63 14.92 -5.06
N ASP A 86 2.15 14.59 -3.88
CA ASP A 86 3.26 13.64 -3.71
C ASP A 86 3.28 12.90 -2.38
N SER A 87 2.32 13.12 -1.49
CA SER A 87 2.31 12.50 -0.16
C SER A 87 0.93 12.00 0.24
N VAL A 88 0.89 10.81 0.80
CA VAL A 88 -0.31 10.19 1.39
C VAL A 88 0.07 9.45 2.68
N LYS A 89 -0.79 9.55 3.69
CA LYS A 89 -0.63 8.87 4.97
C LYS A 89 -1.96 8.21 5.36
N PHE A 90 -1.89 6.97 5.81
CA PHE A 90 -3.08 6.21 6.22
C PHE A 90 -2.74 5.25 7.37
N THR A 91 -3.75 4.88 8.13
CA THR A 91 -3.63 3.78 9.11
C THR A 91 -3.58 2.44 8.39
N PHE A 92 -2.90 1.47 8.97
CA PHE A 92 -2.74 0.13 8.39
C PHE A 92 -2.70 -0.93 9.49
N SER A 93 -2.50 -2.18 9.08
CA SER A 93 -2.53 -3.37 9.94
C SER A 93 -1.98 -3.15 11.36
N GLY A 94 -2.76 -3.58 12.34
CA GLY A 94 -2.38 -3.47 13.76
C GLY A 94 -2.40 -2.04 14.32
N GLY A 95 -3.05 -1.10 13.64
CA GLY A 95 -3.06 0.31 14.04
C GLY A 95 -1.76 1.05 13.69
N SER A 96 -0.90 0.46 12.88
CA SER A 96 0.30 1.12 12.37
C SER A 96 -0.06 2.24 11.38
N ILE A 97 0.91 3.07 11.05
CA ILE A 97 0.74 4.20 10.13
C ILE A 97 1.70 4.03 8.96
N VAL A 98 1.18 4.14 7.75
CA VAL A 98 1.96 4.14 6.52
C VAL A 98 1.99 5.54 5.93
N THR A 99 3.19 6.02 5.62
CA THR A 99 3.41 7.26 4.89
C THR A 99 4.13 6.94 3.59
N VAL A 100 3.58 7.42 2.48
CA VAL A 100 4.19 7.31 1.15
C VAL A 100 4.53 8.70 0.65
N ASN A 101 5.79 8.92 0.34
CA ASN A 101 6.28 10.14 -0.29
C ASN A 101 6.87 9.79 -1.66
N VAL A 102 6.59 10.62 -2.65
CA VAL A 102 7.05 10.43 -4.02
C VAL A 102 7.82 11.67 -4.46
N ASP A 103 9.01 11.49 -5.01
CA ASP A 103 9.89 12.58 -5.42
C ASP A 103 10.53 12.28 -6.77
N CYS A 104 11.04 13.28 -7.45
CA CYS A 104 11.79 13.14 -8.70
C CYS A 104 13.28 13.42 -8.45
N LYS A 105 14.14 12.46 -8.77
CA LYS A 105 15.60 12.58 -8.69
C LYS A 105 16.25 11.99 -9.93
N ASN A 106 17.11 12.78 -10.60
CA ASN A 106 17.86 12.30 -11.78
C ASN A 106 16.96 11.64 -12.83
N ASP A 107 15.82 12.27 -13.15
CA ASP A 107 14.82 11.80 -14.12
C ASP A 107 14.13 10.48 -13.73
N LEU A 108 14.29 10.01 -12.51
CA LEU A 108 13.58 8.89 -11.93
C LEU A 108 12.59 9.36 -10.87
N THR A 109 11.48 8.67 -10.77
CA THR A 109 10.54 8.84 -9.66
C THR A 109 10.95 7.91 -8.53
N ILE A 110 11.18 8.47 -7.36
CA ILE A 110 11.56 7.75 -6.15
C ILE A 110 10.38 7.75 -5.18
N LEU A 111 9.96 6.57 -4.77
CA LEU A 111 8.96 6.39 -3.74
C LEU A 111 9.64 5.94 -2.46
N GLU A 112 9.29 6.58 -1.35
CA GLU A 112 9.68 6.16 -0.01
C GLU A 112 8.41 5.81 0.77
N LEU A 113 8.32 4.55 1.23
CA LEU A 113 7.26 4.04 2.08
C LEU A 113 7.83 3.83 3.47
N THR A 114 7.25 4.50 4.47
CA THR A 114 7.56 4.29 5.87
C THR A 114 6.34 3.74 6.58
N GLN A 115 6.50 2.62 7.28
CA GLN A 115 5.48 2.09 8.19
C GLN A 115 6.01 2.20 9.62
N GLU A 116 5.23 2.82 10.50
CA GLU A 116 5.62 3.09 11.88
C GLU A 116 4.49 2.77 12.86
N ASN A 117 4.78 2.78 14.16
CA ASN A 117 3.88 2.34 15.22
C ASN A 117 3.41 0.89 15.02
N ILE A 118 4.28 0.04 14.51
CA ILE A 118 4.00 -1.38 14.35
C ILE A 118 4.02 -2.04 15.74
N PRO A 119 2.95 -2.78 16.13
CA PRO A 119 2.97 -3.51 17.38
C PRO A 119 4.11 -4.53 17.43
N GLU A 120 4.84 -4.54 18.54
CA GLU A 120 5.88 -5.54 18.76
C GLU A 120 5.27 -6.91 19.03
N GLU A 121 5.85 -7.95 18.42
CA GLU A 121 5.44 -9.33 18.60
C GLU A 121 6.69 -10.23 18.60
N SER A 122 6.83 -11.03 19.64
CA SER A 122 7.96 -11.93 19.81
C SER A 122 7.88 -13.20 18.97
N ASP A 123 6.65 -13.62 18.59
CA ASP A 123 6.45 -14.76 17.71
C ASP A 123 6.67 -14.35 16.25
N PRO A 124 7.74 -14.81 15.58
CA PRO A 124 8.02 -14.42 14.20
C PRO A 124 6.88 -14.73 13.23
N SER A 125 6.06 -15.75 13.50
CA SER A 125 4.92 -16.13 12.63
C SER A 125 3.76 -15.14 12.68
N LYS A 126 3.72 -14.30 13.71
CA LYS A 126 2.70 -13.27 13.93
C LYS A 126 3.27 -11.85 13.82
N ASN A 127 4.56 -11.72 13.58
CA ASN A 127 5.25 -10.44 13.60
C ASN A 127 4.86 -9.59 12.38
N LEU A 128 4.10 -8.52 12.64
CA LEU A 128 3.61 -7.62 11.59
C LEU A 128 4.74 -6.88 10.87
N PHE A 129 5.84 -6.54 11.56
CA PHE A 129 6.99 -5.92 10.92
C PHE A 129 7.52 -6.79 9.77
N ILE A 130 7.73 -8.08 10.05
CA ILE A 130 8.22 -9.04 9.05
C ILE A 130 7.20 -9.19 7.92
N GLN A 131 5.94 -9.45 8.26
CA GLN A 131 4.88 -9.67 7.28
C GLN A 131 4.66 -8.45 6.37
N CYS A 132 4.58 -7.25 6.94
CA CYS A 132 4.37 -6.03 6.18
C CYS A 132 5.59 -5.67 5.33
N GLN A 133 6.82 -5.85 5.84
CA GLN A 133 8.03 -5.59 5.07
C GLN A 133 8.12 -6.51 3.84
N ILE A 134 7.83 -7.80 4.00
CA ILE A 134 7.75 -8.75 2.88
C ILE A 134 6.66 -8.33 1.90
N GLY A 135 5.47 -8.06 2.40
CA GLY A 135 4.32 -7.68 1.58
C GLY A 135 4.57 -6.42 0.76
N TRP A 136 5.02 -5.35 1.38
CA TRP A 136 5.32 -4.11 0.68
C TRP A 136 6.44 -4.27 -0.35
N THR A 137 7.48 -5.03 -0.04
CA THR A 137 8.57 -5.32 -0.97
C THR A 137 8.05 -5.99 -2.24
N PHE A 138 7.20 -7.01 -2.10
CA PHE A 138 6.57 -7.69 -3.23
C PHE A 138 5.67 -6.76 -4.04
N TYR A 139 4.77 -6.04 -3.39
CA TYR A 139 3.80 -5.20 -4.09
C TYR A 139 4.45 -3.99 -4.77
N LEU A 140 5.49 -3.40 -4.19
CA LEU A 140 6.27 -2.35 -4.86
C LEU A 140 7.02 -2.90 -6.09
N ALA A 141 7.55 -4.11 -6.01
CA ALA A 141 8.13 -4.78 -7.17
C ALA A 141 7.07 -5.04 -8.25
N ASN A 142 5.85 -5.40 -7.87
CA ASN A 142 4.73 -5.56 -8.80
C ASN A 142 4.35 -4.23 -9.47
N LEU A 143 4.25 -3.15 -8.70
CA LEU A 143 4.01 -1.82 -9.26
C LEU A 143 5.08 -1.44 -10.30
N LYS A 144 6.35 -1.67 -9.97
CA LYS A 144 7.46 -1.42 -10.90
C LYS A 144 7.34 -2.27 -12.16
N SER A 145 7.02 -3.56 -12.04
CA SER A 145 6.80 -4.44 -13.19
C SER A 145 5.72 -3.90 -14.13
N ILE A 146 4.58 -3.54 -13.59
CA ILE A 146 3.43 -3.04 -14.37
C ILE A 146 3.76 -1.70 -15.04
N ILE A 147 4.34 -0.76 -14.30
CA ILE A 147 4.66 0.59 -14.79
C ILE A 147 5.72 0.54 -15.90
N GLU A 148 6.69 -0.35 -15.80
CA GLU A 148 7.80 -0.47 -16.75
C GLU A 148 7.54 -1.48 -17.87
N GLY A 149 6.27 -1.85 -18.10
CA GLY A 149 5.84 -2.67 -19.24
C GLY A 149 5.97 -4.18 -19.03
N GLY A 150 6.15 -4.63 -17.79
CA GLY A 150 6.15 -6.03 -17.40
C GLY A 150 4.75 -6.57 -17.14
N ILE A 151 4.69 -7.69 -16.46
CA ILE A 151 3.45 -8.40 -16.12
C ILE A 151 2.99 -8.09 -14.68
N ASP A 152 1.72 -8.34 -14.42
CA ASP A 152 1.17 -8.36 -13.07
C ASP A 152 1.62 -9.64 -12.35
N LEU A 153 2.41 -9.50 -11.29
CA LEU A 153 3.02 -10.59 -10.55
C LEU A 153 2.07 -11.23 -9.51
N ARG A 154 0.90 -10.62 -9.29
CA ARG A 154 -0.04 -11.11 -8.28
C ARG A 154 -0.63 -12.46 -8.67
N ASN A 155 -0.74 -13.36 -7.68
CA ASN A 155 -1.45 -14.61 -7.87
C ASN A 155 -2.97 -14.37 -7.75
N LYS A 156 -3.67 -14.48 -8.88
CA LYS A 156 -5.12 -14.30 -8.96
C LYS A 156 -5.90 -15.63 -8.93
N ARG A 157 -5.21 -16.75 -8.70
CA ARG A 157 -5.81 -18.08 -8.64
C ARG A 157 -6.18 -18.39 -7.20
N LEU A 158 -7.48 -18.47 -6.91
CA LEU A 158 -7.99 -18.72 -5.57
C LEU A 158 -7.51 -20.06 -4.98
N GLU A 159 -7.35 -21.09 -5.81
CA GLU A 159 -6.91 -22.42 -5.40
C GLU A 159 -5.47 -22.48 -4.90
N VAL A 160 -4.65 -21.49 -5.25
CA VAL A 160 -3.25 -21.40 -4.79
C VAL A 160 -3.12 -20.58 -3.51
N GLY A 161 -4.09 -19.72 -3.21
CA GLY A 161 -4.09 -18.84 -2.07
C GLY A 161 -3.23 -17.59 -2.25
N SER A 162 -2.87 -16.96 -1.14
CA SER A 162 -2.06 -15.74 -1.14
C SER A 162 -0.62 -15.97 -1.62
N ASN A 163 -0.01 -14.94 -2.19
CA ASN A 163 1.43 -14.90 -2.45
C ASN A 163 2.26 -14.98 -1.15
N PHE A 164 1.63 -14.64 -0.02
CA PHE A 164 2.23 -14.65 1.30
C PHE A 164 1.39 -15.50 2.24
N LYS A 165 1.96 -16.55 2.75
CA LYS A 165 1.37 -17.39 3.81
C LYS A 165 2.28 -17.40 5.02
#